data_9341f0cff8cd62ed779d0ffc94fc759d
#
_entry.id   9341f0cff8cd62ed779d0ffc94fc759d
#
_cell.length_a   1.000
_cell.length_b   1.000
_cell.length_c   1.000
_cell.angle_alpha   90.00
_cell.angle_beta   90.00
_cell.angle_gamma   90.00
#
_symmetry.space_group_name_H-M   'P 1'
#
loop_
_entity.id
_entity.type
_entity.pdbx_description
1 polymer ?
#
loop_
_entity_poly.entity_id
_entity_poly.type
_entity_poly.pdbx_seq_one_letter_code
_entity_poly.pdbx_strand_id
1 'polypeptide(L)'
;MRLNNDCVRDILLSVEEVCDFNESFRYSKFSNDFERLQPYSHDEIIYHIKQCELAGLITSMFGADGGDYLEVGDLTPEGHKFL
;
A
#
# COMPACT_ATOMS: atom_id res chain seq x y z
N MET A 1 -15.50 -6.39 3.91
CA MET A 1 -14.29 -6.16 4.74
C MET A 1 -14.36 -4.76 5.34
N ARG A 2 -13.95 -4.59 6.56
CA ARG A 2 -14.00 -3.29 7.24
C ARG A 2 -12.72 -2.52 7.02
N LEU A 3 -12.87 -1.20 6.93
CA LEU A 3 -11.72 -0.30 6.89
C LEU A 3 -11.00 -0.33 8.24
N ASN A 4 -9.70 -0.60 8.20
CA ASN A 4 -8.83 -0.62 9.38
C ASN A 4 -7.79 0.47 9.22
N ASN A 5 -7.90 1.54 10.01
CA ASN A 5 -6.99 2.67 9.91
C ASN A 5 -5.55 2.30 10.26
N ASP A 6 -5.33 1.30 11.10
CA ASP A 6 -3.98 0.82 11.41
C ASP A 6 -3.35 0.18 10.18
N CYS A 7 -4.13 -0.59 9.41
CA CYS A 7 -3.65 -1.19 8.18
C CYS A 7 -3.32 -0.11 7.14
N VAL A 8 -4.19 0.88 6.97
CA VAL A 8 -3.94 2.02 6.09
C VAL A 8 -2.64 2.71 6.47
N ARG A 9 -2.46 3.00 7.75
CA ARG A 9 -1.26 3.66 8.24
C ARG A 9 0.00 2.84 7.96
N ASP A 10 -0.05 1.54 8.23
CA ASP A 10 1.11 0.66 8.02
C ASP A 10 1.46 0.55 6.54
N ILE A 11 0.46 0.54 5.65
CA ILE A 11 0.69 0.58 4.21
C ILE A 11 1.37 1.90 3.82
N LEU A 12 0.85 3.02 4.28
CA LEU A 12 1.40 4.33 3.94
C LEU A 12 2.83 4.49 4.48
N LEU A 13 3.10 4.01 5.69
CA LEU A 13 4.46 4.03 6.24
C LEU A 13 5.40 3.15 5.43
N SER A 14 4.94 1.99 4.97
CA SER A 14 5.75 1.10 4.13
C SER A 14 6.04 1.75 2.79
N VAL A 15 5.05 2.42 2.18
CA VAL A 15 5.24 3.15 0.94
C VAL A 15 6.25 4.28 1.13
N GLU A 16 6.13 5.04 2.22
CA GLU A 16 7.03 6.15 2.51
C GLU A 16 8.49 5.67 2.66
N GLU A 17 8.69 4.53 3.31
CA GLU A 17 10.04 3.99 3.53
C GLU A 17 10.71 3.51 2.25
N VAL A 18 9.93 2.98 1.31
CA VAL A 18 10.45 2.36 0.09
C VAL A 18 10.52 3.34 -1.06
N CYS A 19 9.49 4.17 -1.22
CA CYS A 19 9.37 5.04 -2.38
C CYS A 19 10.30 6.25 -2.28
N ASP A 20 11.07 6.47 -3.33
CA ASP A 20 11.85 7.68 -3.52
C ASP A 20 11.80 8.03 -5.01
N PHE A 21 12.72 8.86 -5.47
CA PHE A 21 12.73 9.30 -6.85
C PHE A 21 12.86 8.13 -7.86
N ASN A 22 13.55 7.06 -7.47
CA ASN A 22 13.87 5.93 -8.36
C ASN A 22 13.13 4.63 -7.98
N GLU A 23 12.50 4.58 -6.82
CA GLU A 23 11.92 3.35 -6.28
C GLU A 23 10.43 3.49 -6.10
N SER A 24 9.67 2.43 -6.41
CA SER A 24 8.25 2.34 -6.12
C SER A 24 7.98 1.21 -5.13
N PHE A 25 6.85 1.29 -4.45
CA PHE A 25 6.41 0.24 -3.55
C PHE A 25 5.81 -0.90 -4.37
N ARG A 26 6.27 -2.13 -4.13
CA ARG A 26 5.76 -3.32 -4.81
C ARG A 26 5.35 -4.35 -3.77
N TYR A 27 4.12 -4.79 -3.87
CA TYR A 27 3.59 -5.83 -3.01
C TYR A 27 3.16 -7.02 -3.85
N SER A 28 3.55 -8.23 -3.42
CA SER A 28 3.15 -9.49 -4.04
C SER A 28 2.64 -10.44 -2.97
N LYS A 29 1.60 -11.20 -3.29
CA LYS A 29 1.10 -12.28 -2.45
C LYS A 29 2.21 -13.26 -2.05
N PHE A 30 3.16 -13.47 -2.94
CA PHE A 30 4.21 -14.47 -2.77
C PHE A 30 5.49 -13.92 -2.14
N SER A 31 5.55 -12.61 -1.89
CA SER A 31 6.78 -11.96 -1.44
C SER A 31 6.44 -10.75 -0.58
N ASN A 32 5.95 -11.02 0.63
CA ASN A 32 5.63 -9.94 1.58
C ASN A 32 6.82 -9.77 2.53
N ASP A 33 7.76 -8.90 2.14
CA ASP A 33 8.95 -8.60 2.92
C ASP A 33 8.77 -7.40 3.84
N PHE A 34 7.58 -6.82 3.90
CA PHE A 34 7.31 -5.62 4.69
C PHE A 34 6.93 -6.01 6.11
N GLU A 35 7.80 -5.68 7.06
CA GLU A 35 7.60 -6.02 8.47
C GLU A 35 6.26 -5.50 9.00
N ARG A 36 5.91 -4.26 8.64
CA ARG A 36 4.67 -3.64 9.09
C ARG A 36 3.42 -4.34 8.58
N LEU A 37 3.54 -5.08 7.47
CA LEU A 37 2.41 -5.73 6.82
C LEU A 37 2.27 -7.20 7.19
N GLN A 38 3.22 -7.76 7.94
CA GLN A 38 3.18 -9.17 8.35
C GLN A 38 1.92 -9.55 9.14
N PRO A 39 1.39 -8.69 10.05
CA PRO A 39 0.20 -9.05 10.81
C PRO A 39 -1.09 -9.14 9.99
N TYR A 40 -1.08 -8.66 8.74
CA TYR A 40 -2.30 -8.57 7.92
C TYR A 40 -2.33 -9.67 6.88
N SER A 41 -3.54 -10.14 6.54
CA SER A 41 -3.70 -11.11 5.47
C SER A 41 -3.48 -10.44 4.11
N HIS A 42 -3.22 -11.26 3.09
CA HIS A 42 -3.10 -10.75 1.72
C HIS A 42 -4.34 -9.97 1.29
N ASP A 43 -5.53 -10.51 1.58
CA ASP A 43 -6.79 -9.85 1.19
C ASP A 43 -6.96 -8.51 1.88
N GLU A 44 -6.58 -8.41 3.17
CA GLU A 44 -6.62 -7.15 3.90
C GLU A 44 -5.68 -6.12 3.28
N ILE A 45 -4.48 -6.53 2.94
CA ILE A 45 -3.48 -5.63 2.35
C ILE A 45 -3.98 -5.10 1.01
N ILE A 46 -4.44 -5.98 0.13
CA ILE A 46 -4.94 -5.60 -1.19
C ILE A 46 -6.13 -4.66 -1.07
N TYR A 47 -7.08 -4.99 -0.21
CA TYR A 47 -8.26 -4.16 0.03
C TYR A 47 -7.86 -2.75 0.46
N HIS A 48 -6.94 -2.65 1.43
CA HIS A 48 -6.56 -1.36 1.99
C HIS A 48 -5.67 -0.54 1.06
N ILE A 49 -4.86 -1.18 0.22
CA ILE A 49 -4.13 -0.46 -0.82
C ILE A 49 -5.12 0.19 -1.79
N LYS A 50 -6.16 -0.54 -2.19
CA LYS A 50 -7.20 0.02 -3.05
C LYS A 50 -7.96 1.15 -2.37
N GLN A 51 -8.23 1.04 -1.07
CA GLN A 51 -8.86 2.12 -0.32
C GLN A 51 -7.97 3.35 -0.26
N CYS A 52 -6.66 3.18 -0.14
CA CYS A 52 -5.73 4.29 -0.18
C CYS A 52 -5.79 5.03 -1.52
N GLU A 53 -5.88 4.29 -2.63
CA GLU A 53 -6.02 4.91 -3.94
C GLU A 53 -7.33 5.69 -4.05
N LEU A 54 -8.44 5.07 -3.65
CA LEU A 54 -9.75 5.72 -3.71
C LEU A 54 -9.83 6.97 -2.85
N ALA A 55 -9.11 6.99 -1.74
CA ALA A 55 -9.07 8.16 -0.85
C ALA A 55 -8.06 9.22 -1.31
N GLY A 56 -7.32 8.97 -2.40
CA GLY A 56 -6.34 9.91 -2.90
C GLY A 56 -5.08 10.00 -2.07
N LEU A 57 -4.73 8.94 -1.35
CA LEU A 57 -3.56 8.94 -0.46
C LEU A 57 -2.28 8.48 -1.16
N ILE A 58 -2.42 7.81 -2.31
CA ILE A 58 -1.28 7.35 -3.11
C ILE A 58 -1.44 7.82 -4.55
N THR A 59 -0.30 8.02 -5.25
CA THR A 59 -0.30 8.67 -6.56
C THR A 59 -0.80 7.77 -7.67
N SER A 60 -0.41 6.50 -7.66
CA SER A 60 -0.80 5.55 -8.70
C SER A 60 -0.79 4.16 -8.12
N MET A 61 -1.62 3.33 -8.69
CA MET A 61 -1.67 1.92 -8.33
C MET A 61 -1.80 1.12 -9.62
N PHE A 62 -0.93 0.14 -9.77
CA PHE A 62 -0.97 -0.79 -10.90
C PHE A 62 -1.05 -2.21 -10.36
N GLY A 63 -2.02 -2.98 -10.86
CA GLY A 63 -2.22 -4.36 -10.43
C GLY A 63 -1.98 -5.33 -11.57
N ALA A 64 -1.46 -6.51 -11.23
CA ALA A 64 -1.24 -7.59 -12.18
C ALA A 64 -1.52 -8.94 -11.50
N ASP A 65 -1.49 -10.01 -12.29
CA ASP A 65 -1.65 -11.38 -11.81
C ASP A 65 -2.96 -11.59 -11.02
N GLY A 66 -4.04 -10.98 -11.48
CA GLY A 66 -5.36 -11.15 -10.86
C GLY A 66 -5.47 -10.51 -9.49
N GLY A 67 -4.64 -9.53 -9.18
CA GLY A 67 -4.64 -8.86 -7.89
C GLY A 67 -3.63 -9.40 -6.90
N ASP A 68 -2.81 -10.37 -7.31
CA ASP A 68 -1.75 -10.92 -6.47
C ASP A 68 -0.51 -10.02 -6.42
N TYR A 69 -0.43 -9.04 -7.30
CA TYR A 69 0.68 -8.10 -7.38
C TYR A 69 0.15 -6.67 -7.51
N LEU A 70 0.68 -5.77 -6.71
CA LEU A 70 0.35 -4.34 -6.81
C LEU A 70 1.63 -3.52 -6.72
N GLU A 71 1.66 -2.45 -7.53
CA GLU A 71 2.74 -1.47 -7.51
C GLU A 71 2.15 -0.10 -7.23
N VAL A 72 2.75 0.63 -6.29
CA VAL A 72 2.30 1.96 -5.86
C VAL A 72 3.41 2.95 -6.15
N GLY A 73 3.08 4.08 -6.76
CA GLY A 73 4.07 5.09 -7.12
C GLY A 73 4.68 5.82 -5.94
N ASP A 74 3.84 6.44 -5.11
CA ASP A 74 4.29 7.19 -3.94
C ASP A 74 3.07 7.68 -3.15
N LEU A 75 3.32 8.32 -2.02
CA LEU A 75 2.29 9.04 -1.28
C LEU A 75 1.95 10.35 -1.98
N THR A 76 0.68 10.74 -1.89
CA THR A 76 0.25 12.07 -2.25
C THR A 76 0.49 13.02 -1.05
N PRO A 77 0.36 14.35 -1.23
CA PRO A 77 0.35 15.25 -0.08
C PRO A 77 -0.70 14.87 0.97
N GLU A 78 -1.85 14.38 0.53
CA GLU A 78 -2.90 13.91 1.45
C GLU A 78 -2.46 12.66 2.21
N GLY A 79 -1.73 11.76 1.55
CA GLY A 79 -1.15 10.59 2.20
C GLY A 79 -0.16 10.96 3.28
N HIS A 80 0.70 11.95 3.01
CA HIS A 80 1.63 12.46 4.03
C HIS A 80 0.90 13.09 5.20
N LYS A 81 -0.17 13.81 4.95
CA LYS A 81 -0.98 14.42 6.01
C LYS A 81 -1.68 13.38 6.88
N PHE A 82 -2.06 12.25 6.32
CA PHE A 82 -2.67 11.17 7.06
C PHE A 82 -1.71 10.63 8.13
N LEU A 83 -0.43 10.63 7.83
CA LEU A 83 0.60 10.19 8.75
C LEU A 83 0.95 11.32 9.73
#